data_9338f7a6ba5f691c676b0abbd6b396e0
#
_entry.id   9338f7a6ba5f691c676b0abbd6b396e0
#
_cell.length_a   1.000
_cell.length_b   1.000
_cell.length_c   1.000
_cell.angle_alpha   90.00
_cell.angle_beta   90.00
_cell.angle_gamma   90.00
#
_symmetry.space_group_name_H-M   'P 1'
#
loop_
_entity.id
_entity.type
_entity.pdbx_description
1 polymer ?
#
loop_
_entity_poly.entity_id
_entity_poly.type
_entity_poly.pdbx_seq_one_letter_code
_entity_poly.pdbx_strand_id
1 'polypeptide(L)'
;MFITFEGSEGGGKTSQLAALANYLRQQGIPVVATREPGGTPIGDQIRTVILNLENTAMQPRTEILLLQASRAQLVEQLIRPRLAAGEVVLCDRYADSSLAYQGYGYQQFPLEELKALIGFATGGLKPDLTLLLDVDVEEGLKRRAQGGGWNRLDAYDQAFYQRVRQGYLEMAQAEPGRWVVIDTGRPFELVQAEIRGVVFERLLNR
;
A
#
# COMPACT_ATOMS: atom_id res chain seq x y z
N MET A 1 -2.26 16.38 -2.05
CA MET A 1 -1.30 15.41 -2.62
C MET A 1 -1.58 14.03 -2.07
N PHE A 2 -1.66 13.02 -2.92
CA PHE A 2 -1.93 11.64 -2.52
C PHE A 2 -0.69 10.76 -2.70
N ILE A 3 -0.16 10.21 -1.60
CA ILE A 3 1.08 9.42 -1.56
C ILE A 3 0.75 8.04 -1.01
N THR A 4 1.18 6.99 -1.70
CA THR A 4 1.03 5.61 -1.24
C THR A 4 2.38 4.97 -0.90
N PHE A 5 2.36 4.11 0.09
CA PHE A 5 3.49 3.28 0.51
C PHE A 5 3.19 1.84 0.12
N GLU A 6 3.96 1.33 -0.81
CA GLU A 6 3.80 -0.02 -1.35
C GLU A 6 5.03 -0.88 -1.08
N GLY A 7 4.92 -2.18 -1.30
CA GLY A 7 6.02 -3.14 -1.11
C GLY A 7 5.56 -4.39 -0.37
N SER A 8 6.41 -5.41 -0.39
CA SER A 8 6.19 -6.70 0.28
C SER A 8 6.15 -6.57 1.81
N GLU A 9 5.95 -7.67 2.51
CA GLU A 9 5.96 -7.69 3.97
C GLU A 9 7.35 -7.33 4.52
N GLY A 10 7.39 -6.75 5.72
CA GLY A 10 8.66 -6.39 6.38
C GLY A 10 9.41 -5.19 5.79
N GLY A 11 8.90 -4.54 4.73
CA GLY A 11 9.51 -3.34 4.12
C GLY A 11 9.43 -2.06 4.96
N GLY A 12 8.81 -2.09 6.15
CA GLY A 12 8.75 -0.94 7.07
C GLY A 12 7.73 0.14 6.70
N LYS A 13 6.78 -0.13 5.79
CA LYS A 13 5.77 0.83 5.30
C LYS A 13 5.08 1.62 6.43
N THR A 14 4.46 0.92 7.36
CA THR A 14 3.71 1.55 8.46
C THR A 14 4.56 2.47 9.31
N SER A 15 5.78 2.03 9.67
CA SER A 15 6.70 2.80 10.52
C SER A 15 7.24 4.03 9.78
N GLN A 16 7.63 3.90 8.51
CA GLN A 16 8.12 4.99 7.68
C GLN A 16 7.02 6.01 7.38
N LEU A 17 5.80 5.55 7.10
CA LEU A 17 4.64 6.41 6.90
C LEU A 17 4.32 7.23 8.16
N ALA A 18 4.30 6.59 9.32
CA ALA A 18 4.04 7.26 10.59
C ALA A 18 5.11 8.34 10.89
N ALA A 19 6.39 8.03 10.65
CA ALA A 19 7.48 8.97 10.83
C ALA A 19 7.38 10.16 9.85
N LEU A 20 7.04 9.91 8.58
CA LEU A 20 6.81 10.97 7.60
C LEU A 20 5.63 11.84 7.99
N ALA A 21 4.50 11.25 8.40
CA ALA A 21 3.32 11.99 8.83
C ALA A 21 3.63 12.94 10.00
N ASN A 22 4.37 12.45 10.99
CA ASN A 22 4.80 13.28 12.12
C ASN A 22 5.72 14.41 11.68
N TYR A 23 6.66 14.13 10.79
CA TYR A 23 7.56 15.13 10.25
C TYR A 23 6.82 16.23 9.47
N LEU A 24 5.90 15.88 8.58
CA LEU A 24 5.10 16.84 7.83
C LEU A 24 4.27 17.75 8.75
N ARG A 25 3.66 17.18 9.82
CA ARG A 25 2.93 17.96 10.83
C ARG A 25 3.85 18.97 11.54
N GLN A 26 5.07 18.57 11.89
CA GLN A 26 6.06 19.48 12.50
C GLN A 26 6.46 20.63 11.56
N GLN A 27 6.39 20.41 10.24
CA GLN A 27 6.61 21.45 9.23
C GLN A 27 5.35 22.29 8.95
N GLY A 28 4.26 22.10 9.69
CA GLY A 28 3.01 22.83 9.49
C GLY A 28 2.20 22.37 8.26
N ILE A 29 2.54 21.24 7.66
CA ILE A 29 1.85 20.70 6.48
C ILE A 29 0.66 19.82 6.95
N PRO A 30 -0.60 20.18 6.58
CA PRO A 30 -1.75 19.38 6.90
C PRO A 30 -1.66 17.98 6.26
N VAL A 31 -1.71 16.93 7.08
CA VAL A 31 -1.53 15.56 6.62
C VAL A 31 -2.44 14.57 7.34
N VAL A 32 -3.05 13.69 6.57
CA VAL A 32 -3.83 12.53 7.05
C VAL A 32 -3.10 11.25 6.67
N ALA A 33 -2.97 10.34 7.64
CA ALA A 33 -2.42 9.00 7.45
C ALA A 33 -3.55 7.97 7.53
N THR A 34 -3.58 7.05 6.59
CA THR A 34 -4.55 5.95 6.52
C THR A 34 -3.90 4.67 6.00
N ARG A 35 -4.69 3.60 5.86
CA ARG A 35 -4.22 2.29 5.38
C ARG A 35 -5.29 1.52 4.64
N GLU A 36 -4.89 0.57 3.81
CA GLU A 36 -5.75 -0.48 3.25
C GLU A 36 -5.31 -1.90 3.68
N PRO A 37 -6.26 -2.83 3.73
CA PRO A 37 -7.70 -2.59 3.78
C PRO A 37 -8.10 -1.91 5.09
N GLY A 38 -9.18 -1.12 5.10
CA GLY A 38 -9.67 -0.41 6.28
C GLY A 38 -9.60 1.10 6.18
N GLY A 39 -9.37 1.78 7.30
CA GLY A 39 -9.25 3.24 7.39
C GLY A 39 -10.58 3.98 7.49
N THR A 40 -11.70 3.26 7.49
CA THR A 40 -13.06 3.76 7.78
C THR A 40 -13.81 2.72 8.59
N PRO A 41 -14.87 3.10 9.33
CA PRO A 41 -15.63 2.13 10.14
C PRO A 41 -16.13 0.92 9.34
N ILE A 42 -16.66 1.12 8.12
CA ILE A 42 -17.10 0.04 7.23
C ILE A 42 -15.89 -0.74 6.70
N GLY A 43 -14.85 -0.03 6.24
CA GLY A 43 -13.62 -0.65 5.75
C GLY A 43 -12.92 -1.51 6.80
N ASP A 44 -12.93 -1.09 8.08
CA ASP A 44 -12.34 -1.85 9.18
C ASP A 44 -13.15 -3.12 9.51
N GLN A 45 -14.48 -3.11 9.36
CA GLN A 45 -15.30 -4.32 9.45
C GLN A 45 -14.94 -5.31 8.32
N ILE A 46 -14.79 -4.82 7.09
CA ILE A 46 -14.37 -5.64 5.96
C ILE A 46 -12.94 -6.19 6.21
N ARG A 47 -12.03 -5.37 6.72
CA ARG A 47 -10.68 -5.80 7.10
C ARG A 47 -10.71 -6.97 8.09
N THR A 48 -11.59 -6.91 9.09
CA THR A 48 -11.75 -7.99 10.06
C THR A 48 -12.09 -9.30 9.37
N VAL A 49 -12.99 -9.29 8.38
CA VAL A 49 -13.34 -10.48 7.59
C VAL A 49 -12.14 -10.98 6.77
N ILE A 50 -11.43 -10.09 6.10
CA ILE A 50 -10.29 -10.45 5.23
C ILE A 50 -9.16 -11.10 6.02
N LEU A 51 -8.82 -10.56 7.19
CA LEU A 51 -7.64 -10.95 7.95
C LEU A 51 -7.87 -12.06 8.97
N ASN A 52 -9.14 -12.43 9.23
CA ASN A 52 -9.47 -13.47 10.20
C ASN A 52 -8.88 -14.82 9.79
N LEU A 53 -8.10 -15.40 10.68
CA LEU A 53 -7.45 -16.71 10.51
C LEU A 53 -8.43 -17.87 10.33
N GLU A 54 -9.65 -17.72 10.85
CA GLU A 54 -10.69 -18.74 10.70
C GLU A 54 -11.32 -18.79 9.30
N ASN A 55 -11.18 -17.73 8.52
CA ASN A 55 -11.76 -17.62 7.17
C ASN A 55 -10.91 -18.35 6.10
N THR A 56 -10.49 -19.59 6.38
CA THR A 56 -9.64 -20.39 5.50
C THR A 56 -10.31 -20.80 4.19
N ALA A 57 -11.66 -20.84 4.16
CA ALA A 57 -12.44 -21.18 2.96
C ALA A 57 -12.65 -19.98 2.01
N MET A 58 -12.12 -18.78 2.34
CA MET A 58 -12.28 -17.59 1.51
C MET A 58 -11.69 -17.81 0.12
N GLN A 59 -12.54 -17.69 -0.90
CA GLN A 59 -12.12 -17.84 -2.28
C GLN A 59 -11.42 -16.55 -2.78
N PRO A 60 -10.44 -16.65 -3.71
CA PRO A 60 -9.68 -15.50 -4.20
C PRO A 60 -10.57 -14.37 -4.76
N ARG A 61 -11.65 -14.68 -5.49
CA ARG A 61 -12.59 -13.67 -5.98
C ARG A 61 -13.29 -12.93 -4.84
N THR A 62 -13.67 -13.64 -3.79
CA THR A 62 -14.30 -13.03 -2.60
C THR A 62 -13.33 -12.04 -1.93
N GLU A 63 -12.06 -12.44 -1.76
CA GLU A 63 -11.03 -11.58 -1.22
C GLU A 63 -10.85 -10.31 -2.06
N ILE A 64 -10.72 -10.45 -3.38
CA ILE A 64 -10.60 -9.32 -4.30
C ILE A 64 -11.76 -8.35 -4.14
N LEU A 65 -13.00 -8.85 -4.15
CA LEU A 65 -14.20 -8.03 -4.03
C LEU A 65 -14.28 -7.30 -2.68
N LEU A 66 -13.91 -7.95 -1.59
CA LEU A 66 -13.84 -7.36 -0.26
C LEU A 66 -12.78 -6.25 -0.19
N LEU A 67 -11.60 -6.47 -0.77
CA LEU A 67 -10.55 -5.45 -0.88
C LEU A 67 -11.06 -4.23 -1.65
N GLN A 68 -11.73 -4.43 -2.80
CA GLN A 68 -12.27 -3.34 -3.59
C GLN A 68 -13.42 -2.61 -2.88
N ALA A 69 -14.29 -3.31 -2.15
CA ALA A 69 -15.36 -2.70 -1.36
C ALA A 69 -14.78 -1.79 -0.24
N SER A 70 -13.77 -2.28 0.49
CA SER A 70 -13.06 -1.48 1.50
C SER A 70 -12.40 -0.24 0.89
N ARG A 71 -11.77 -0.39 -0.28
CA ARG A 71 -11.12 0.70 -1.03
C ARG A 71 -12.11 1.75 -1.49
N ALA A 72 -13.22 1.35 -2.10
CA ALA A 72 -14.25 2.28 -2.55
C ALA A 72 -14.78 3.14 -1.40
N GLN A 73 -15.02 2.54 -0.23
CA GLN A 73 -15.45 3.26 0.96
C GLN A 73 -14.37 4.25 1.44
N LEU A 74 -13.09 3.84 1.47
CA LEU A 74 -11.98 4.70 1.89
C LEU A 74 -11.79 5.89 0.95
N VAL A 75 -11.85 5.66 -0.36
CA VAL A 75 -11.68 6.72 -1.37
C VAL A 75 -12.74 7.80 -1.20
N GLU A 76 -14.01 7.44 -1.15
CA GLU A 76 -15.10 8.41 -1.13
C GLU A 76 -15.26 9.07 0.25
N GLN A 77 -15.10 8.31 1.33
CA GLN A 77 -15.35 8.83 2.68
C GLN A 77 -14.17 9.62 3.24
N LEU A 78 -12.92 9.28 2.85
CA LEU A 78 -11.73 9.88 3.46
C LEU A 78 -10.81 10.54 2.43
N ILE A 79 -10.32 9.79 1.42
CA ILE A 79 -9.22 10.28 0.59
C ILE A 79 -9.64 11.50 -0.21
N ARG A 80 -10.73 11.42 -0.98
CA ARG A 80 -11.21 12.54 -1.81
C ARG A 80 -11.54 13.80 -1.00
N PRO A 81 -12.27 13.73 0.12
CA PRO A 81 -12.54 14.93 0.93
C PRO A 81 -11.28 15.59 1.49
N ARG A 82 -10.29 14.80 1.92
CA ARG A 82 -9.03 15.35 2.45
C ARG A 82 -8.17 15.99 1.35
N LEU A 83 -8.12 15.37 0.17
CA LEU A 83 -7.45 15.97 -0.99
C LEU A 83 -8.14 17.27 -1.43
N ALA A 84 -9.47 17.31 -1.43
CA ALA A 84 -10.25 18.53 -1.74
C ALA A 84 -10.02 19.65 -0.71
N ALA A 85 -9.73 19.30 0.54
CA ALA A 85 -9.33 20.25 1.58
C ALA A 85 -7.86 20.71 1.47
N GLY A 86 -7.11 20.26 0.43
CA GLY A 86 -5.71 20.63 0.22
C GLY A 86 -4.70 19.86 1.09
N GLU A 87 -5.16 18.86 1.85
CA GLU A 87 -4.29 18.09 2.73
C GLU A 87 -3.41 17.09 1.94
N VAL A 88 -2.29 16.69 2.51
CA VAL A 88 -1.51 15.53 2.07
C VAL A 88 -2.16 14.28 2.63
N VAL A 89 -2.44 13.30 1.77
CA VAL A 89 -2.94 11.98 2.20
C VAL A 89 -1.84 10.95 2.02
N LEU A 90 -1.47 10.27 3.10
CA LEU A 90 -0.53 9.15 3.12
C LEU A 90 -1.32 7.86 3.33
N CYS A 91 -1.15 6.87 2.47
CA CYS A 91 -1.84 5.58 2.58
C CYS A 91 -0.84 4.42 2.59
N ASP A 92 -0.91 3.59 3.63
CA ASP A 92 -0.19 2.32 3.71
C ASP A 92 -0.95 1.29 2.89
N ARG A 93 -0.46 0.98 1.69
CA ARG A 93 -1.07 0.21 0.61
C ARG A 93 -2.26 0.92 -0.05
N TYR A 94 -2.44 0.65 -1.33
CA TYR A 94 -3.56 1.13 -2.13
C TYR A 94 -3.80 0.19 -3.32
N ALA A 95 -4.23 0.73 -4.43
CA ALA A 95 -4.60 0.03 -5.66
C ALA A 95 -3.52 -0.93 -6.19
N ASP A 96 -2.26 -0.49 -6.15
CA ASP A 96 -1.12 -1.24 -6.66
C ASP A 96 -0.86 -2.53 -5.86
N SER A 97 -1.19 -2.55 -4.56
CA SER A 97 -1.17 -3.78 -3.75
C SER A 97 -2.08 -4.87 -4.33
N SER A 98 -3.25 -4.52 -4.85
CA SER A 98 -4.15 -5.52 -5.45
C SER A 98 -3.57 -6.10 -6.76
N LEU A 99 -2.90 -5.29 -7.57
CA LEU A 99 -2.21 -5.80 -8.76
C LEU A 99 -1.05 -6.72 -8.37
N ALA A 100 -0.25 -6.32 -7.37
CA ALA A 100 0.89 -7.12 -6.93
C ALA A 100 0.46 -8.46 -6.31
N TYR A 101 -0.48 -8.45 -5.35
CA TYR A 101 -0.87 -9.65 -4.60
C TYR A 101 -1.87 -10.52 -5.38
N GLN A 102 -2.98 -9.95 -5.83
CA GLN A 102 -4.04 -10.72 -6.49
C GLN A 102 -3.75 -10.94 -7.99
N GLY A 103 -2.95 -10.06 -8.62
CA GLY A 103 -2.51 -10.22 -10.00
C GLY A 103 -1.26 -11.09 -10.09
N TYR A 104 -0.11 -10.52 -9.80
CA TYR A 104 1.19 -11.20 -9.93
C TYR A 104 1.36 -12.36 -8.95
N GLY A 105 0.93 -12.19 -7.70
CA GLY A 105 1.03 -13.21 -6.66
C GLY A 105 0.20 -14.44 -6.97
N TYR A 106 -1.11 -14.28 -7.17
CA TYR A 106 -2.03 -15.40 -7.44
C TYR A 106 -1.90 -16.00 -8.83
N GLN A 107 -1.65 -15.19 -9.85
CA GLN A 107 -1.58 -15.62 -11.26
C GLN A 107 -2.85 -16.34 -11.76
N GLN A 108 -4.00 -16.03 -11.15
CA GLN A 108 -5.29 -16.68 -11.46
C GLN A 108 -6.25 -15.78 -12.23
N PHE A 109 -5.95 -14.48 -12.31
CA PHE A 109 -6.83 -13.50 -12.92
C PHE A 109 -6.07 -12.63 -13.92
N PRO A 110 -6.67 -12.31 -15.08
CA PRO A 110 -6.08 -11.36 -16.01
C PRO A 110 -5.89 -10.00 -15.35
N LEU A 111 -4.72 -9.40 -15.53
CA LEU A 111 -4.42 -8.08 -14.95
C LEU A 111 -5.39 -7.00 -15.40
N GLU A 112 -5.90 -7.09 -16.63
CA GLU A 112 -6.85 -6.11 -17.18
C GLU A 112 -8.22 -6.17 -16.46
N GLU A 113 -8.69 -7.35 -16.07
CA GLU A 113 -9.91 -7.49 -15.26
C GLU A 113 -9.72 -6.87 -13.88
N LEU A 114 -8.57 -7.09 -13.25
CA LEU A 114 -8.24 -6.46 -11.96
C LEU A 114 -8.12 -4.95 -12.08
N LYS A 115 -7.49 -4.43 -13.14
CA LYS A 115 -7.40 -3.00 -13.40
C LYS A 115 -8.78 -2.35 -13.58
N ALA A 116 -9.68 -3.00 -14.31
CA ALA A 116 -11.04 -2.52 -14.49
C ALA A 116 -11.80 -2.44 -13.16
N LEU A 117 -11.70 -3.48 -12.33
CA LEU A 117 -12.33 -3.55 -11.02
C LEU A 117 -11.75 -2.50 -10.05
N ILE A 118 -10.43 -2.33 -10.04
CA ILE A 118 -9.73 -1.29 -9.29
C ILE A 118 -10.17 0.10 -9.76
N GLY A 119 -10.25 0.32 -11.08
CA GLY A 119 -10.73 1.57 -11.66
C GLY A 119 -12.12 1.93 -11.19
N PHE A 120 -13.04 0.95 -11.14
CA PHE A 120 -14.39 1.13 -10.58
C PHE A 120 -14.33 1.51 -9.09
N ALA A 121 -13.58 0.75 -8.28
CA ALA A 121 -13.51 0.96 -6.84
C ALA A 121 -12.85 2.29 -6.44
N THR A 122 -11.88 2.77 -7.22
CA THR A 122 -11.18 4.03 -6.96
C THR A 122 -11.87 5.24 -7.59
N GLY A 123 -12.86 5.03 -8.47
CA GLY A 123 -13.39 6.10 -9.31
C GLY A 123 -12.28 6.76 -10.14
N GLY A 124 -11.27 5.98 -10.56
CA GLY A 124 -10.11 6.46 -11.33
C GLY A 124 -9.07 7.24 -10.53
N LEU A 125 -9.20 7.36 -9.19
CA LEU A 125 -8.23 8.08 -8.37
C LEU A 125 -6.89 7.31 -8.34
N LYS A 126 -5.83 7.98 -8.79
CA LYS A 126 -4.45 7.49 -8.75
C LYS A 126 -3.60 8.29 -7.75
N PRO A 127 -2.59 7.69 -7.13
CA PRO A 127 -1.61 8.42 -6.34
C PRO A 127 -0.80 9.40 -7.20
N ASP A 128 -0.44 10.56 -6.62
CA ASP A 128 0.54 11.47 -7.22
C ASP A 128 1.97 10.91 -7.11
N LEU A 129 2.23 10.13 -6.05
CA LEU A 129 3.51 9.48 -5.77
C LEU A 129 3.28 8.13 -5.11
N THR A 130 3.96 7.10 -5.58
CA THR A 130 4.03 5.78 -4.95
C THR A 130 5.46 5.50 -4.50
N LEU A 131 5.65 5.31 -3.22
CA LEU A 131 6.92 4.91 -2.62
C LEU A 131 6.94 3.38 -2.50
N LEU A 132 7.74 2.73 -3.33
CA LEU A 132 7.97 1.29 -3.20
C LEU A 132 9.09 1.05 -2.20
N LEU A 133 8.74 0.58 -1.02
CA LEU A 133 9.67 0.18 0.02
C LEU A 133 10.12 -1.25 -0.27
N ASP A 134 11.21 -1.36 -1.06
CA ASP A 134 11.74 -2.65 -1.51
C ASP A 134 12.68 -3.25 -0.45
N VAL A 135 12.49 -4.52 -0.19
CA VAL A 135 13.34 -5.34 0.67
C VAL A 135 13.45 -6.74 0.07
N ASP A 136 14.57 -7.40 0.31
CA ASP A 136 14.67 -8.83 -0.02
C ASP A 136 13.57 -9.63 0.66
N VAL A 137 12.98 -10.60 -0.05
CA VAL A 137 11.81 -11.33 0.44
C VAL A 137 12.11 -12.12 1.70
N GLU A 138 13.27 -12.76 1.78
CA GLU A 138 13.67 -13.54 2.95
C GLU A 138 13.85 -12.65 4.18
N GLU A 139 14.52 -11.52 4.00
CA GLU A 139 14.70 -10.51 5.06
C GLU A 139 13.36 -9.90 5.49
N GLY A 140 12.50 -9.58 4.52
CA GLY A 140 11.17 -9.04 4.79
C GLY A 140 10.29 -10.01 5.61
N LEU A 141 10.28 -11.29 5.25
CA LEU A 141 9.55 -12.32 5.99
C LEU A 141 10.11 -12.54 7.40
N LYS A 142 11.44 -12.48 7.57
CA LYS A 142 12.06 -12.52 8.92
C LYS A 142 11.59 -11.35 9.79
N ARG A 143 11.62 -10.14 9.28
CA ARG A 143 11.13 -8.95 9.98
C ARG A 143 9.64 -9.06 10.32
N ARG A 144 8.84 -9.57 9.38
CA ARG A 144 7.39 -9.79 9.58
C ARG A 144 7.12 -10.78 10.70
N ALA A 145 7.85 -11.89 10.74
CA ALA A 145 7.73 -12.92 11.79
C ALA A 145 8.07 -12.37 13.19
N GLN A 146 9.03 -11.45 13.29
CA GLN A 146 9.41 -10.81 14.55
C GLN A 146 8.40 -9.74 15.02
N GLY A 147 7.64 -9.14 14.09
CA GLY A 147 6.71 -8.05 14.37
C GLY A 147 5.39 -8.47 15.03
N GLY A 148 5.07 -9.74 15.13
CA GLY A 148 3.82 -10.26 15.67
C GLY A 148 2.59 -9.95 14.80
N GLY A 149 1.39 -10.30 15.27
CA GLY A 149 0.14 -9.99 14.56
C GLY A 149 -0.05 -10.77 13.27
N TRP A 150 0.27 -12.08 13.27
CA TRP A 150 0.07 -12.99 12.14
C TRP A 150 -1.39 -13.00 11.70
N ASN A 151 -1.64 -12.98 10.40
CA ASN A 151 -2.96 -12.97 9.81
C ASN A 151 -3.04 -13.94 8.62
N ARG A 152 -4.23 -14.11 8.04
CA ARG A 152 -4.47 -15.07 6.96
C ARG A 152 -3.57 -14.86 5.73
N LEU A 153 -3.24 -13.62 5.39
CA LEU A 153 -2.40 -13.29 4.22
C LEU A 153 -0.91 -13.59 4.44
N ASP A 154 -0.48 -13.79 5.68
CA ASP A 154 0.91 -14.15 6.01
C ASP A 154 1.21 -15.65 5.78
N ALA A 155 0.21 -16.45 5.37
CA ALA A 155 0.34 -17.90 5.18
C ALA A 155 0.88 -18.32 3.79
N TYR A 156 1.15 -17.37 2.90
CA TYR A 156 1.69 -17.67 1.57
C TYR A 156 3.17 -18.06 1.62
N ASP A 157 3.60 -18.84 0.63
CA ASP A 157 4.98 -19.27 0.50
C ASP A 157 5.93 -18.16 -0.01
N GLN A 158 7.22 -18.40 0.10
CA GLN A 158 8.24 -17.46 -0.35
C GLN A 158 8.13 -17.16 -1.85
N ALA A 159 7.77 -18.15 -2.68
CA ALA A 159 7.62 -17.99 -4.12
C ALA A 159 6.50 -17.02 -4.47
N PHE A 160 5.40 -17.02 -3.70
CA PHE A 160 4.33 -16.03 -3.82
C PHE A 160 4.86 -14.61 -3.59
N TYR A 161 5.60 -14.38 -2.50
CA TYR A 161 6.15 -13.05 -2.20
C TYR A 161 7.23 -12.59 -3.21
N GLN A 162 7.97 -13.53 -3.79
CA GLN A 162 8.89 -13.22 -4.90
C GLN A 162 8.13 -12.70 -6.12
N ARG A 163 7.00 -13.32 -6.48
CA ARG A 163 6.14 -12.83 -7.58
C ARG A 163 5.51 -11.47 -7.24
N VAL A 164 5.06 -11.27 -6.01
CA VAL A 164 4.54 -9.96 -5.54
C VAL A 164 5.59 -8.86 -5.68
N ARG A 165 6.82 -9.10 -5.19
CA ARG A 165 7.95 -8.15 -5.31
C ARG A 165 8.26 -7.86 -6.77
N GLN A 166 8.34 -8.89 -7.61
CA GLN A 166 8.57 -8.73 -9.04
C GLN A 166 7.48 -7.86 -9.69
N GLY A 167 6.21 -8.10 -9.36
CA GLY A 167 5.10 -7.29 -9.84
C GLY A 167 5.21 -5.81 -9.46
N TYR A 168 5.61 -5.52 -8.24
CA TYR A 168 5.88 -4.13 -7.82
C TYR A 168 7.01 -3.48 -8.63
N LEU A 169 8.12 -4.17 -8.83
CA LEU A 169 9.26 -3.65 -9.60
C LEU A 169 8.88 -3.39 -11.07
N GLU A 170 8.12 -4.29 -11.69
CA GLU A 170 7.61 -4.10 -13.05
C GLU A 170 6.67 -2.89 -13.16
N MET A 171 5.74 -2.71 -12.21
CA MET A 171 4.86 -1.53 -12.17
C MET A 171 5.66 -0.24 -11.96
N ALA A 172 6.67 -0.26 -11.10
CA ALA A 172 7.53 0.89 -10.87
C ALA A 172 8.33 1.26 -12.14
N GLN A 173 8.85 0.27 -12.85
CA GLN A 173 9.57 0.47 -14.10
C GLN A 173 8.65 1.00 -15.21
N ALA A 174 7.38 0.57 -15.24
CA ALA A 174 6.41 1.01 -16.24
C ALA A 174 5.94 2.46 -16.06
N GLU A 175 5.94 2.99 -14.83
CA GLU A 175 5.47 4.35 -14.52
C GLU A 175 6.52 5.15 -13.69
N PRO A 176 7.74 5.40 -14.19
CA PRO A 176 8.83 6.01 -13.40
C PRO A 176 8.51 7.44 -12.94
N GLY A 177 7.57 8.12 -13.59
CA GLY A 177 7.12 9.46 -13.16
C GLY A 177 6.30 9.44 -11.86
N ARG A 178 5.63 8.32 -11.54
CA ARG A 178 4.79 8.15 -10.34
C ARG A 178 5.51 7.39 -9.23
N TRP A 179 6.38 6.45 -9.56
CA TRP A 179 7.03 5.56 -8.60
C TRP A 179 8.44 6.02 -8.22
N VAL A 180 8.78 5.81 -6.97
CA VAL A 180 10.16 5.86 -6.47
C VAL A 180 10.42 4.59 -5.69
N VAL A 181 11.44 3.85 -6.10
CA VAL A 181 11.90 2.62 -5.42
C VAL A 181 12.91 3.00 -4.35
N ILE A 182 12.66 2.60 -3.12
CA ILE A 182 13.51 2.89 -1.96
C ILE A 182 13.96 1.57 -1.35
N ASP A 183 15.27 1.33 -1.35
CA ASP A 183 15.87 0.18 -0.68
C ASP A 183 15.74 0.33 0.83
N THR A 184 15.01 -0.60 1.46
CA THR A 184 14.78 -0.65 2.91
C THR A 184 15.64 -1.72 3.62
N GLY A 185 16.64 -2.28 2.94
CA GLY A 185 17.71 -3.06 3.56
C GLY A 185 18.66 -2.22 4.42
N ARG A 186 18.52 -0.90 4.38
CA ARG A 186 19.34 0.10 5.09
C ARG A 186 18.72 0.51 6.44
N PRO A 187 19.49 1.21 7.31
CA PRO A 187 18.99 1.75 8.57
C PRO A 187 17.75 2.65 8.39
N PHE A 188 16.83 2.58 9.35
CA PHE A 188 15.55 3.28 9.31
C PHE A 188 15.68 4.79 9.03
N GLU A 189 16.66 5.44 9.65
CA GLU A 189 16.90 6.89 9.56
C GLU A 189 17.34 7.31 8.15
N LEU A 190 18.15 6.48 7.49
CA LEU A 190 18.60 6.73 6.11
C LEU A 190 17.45 6.59 5.11
N VAL A 191 16.63 5.54 5.28
CA VAL A 191 15.40 5.34 4.49
C VAL A 191 14.44 6.53 4.69
N GLN A 192 14.24 6.94 5.95
CA GLN A 192 13.37 8.07 6.26
C GLN A 192 13.89 9.40 5.69
N ALA A 193 15.20 9.61 5.69
CA ALA A 193 15.80 10.81 5.09
C ALA A 193 15.56 10.88 3.58
N GLU A 194 15.70 9.77 2.87
CA GLU A 194 15.41 9.66 1.44
C GLU A 194 13.92 9.88 1.15
N ILE A 195 13.02 9.24 1.90
CA ILE A 195 11.56 9.45 1.77
C ILE A 195 11.22 10.94 1.92
N ARG A 196 11.76 11.62 2.92
CA ARG A 196 11.55 13.07 3.13
C ARG A 196 12.04 13.87 1.93
N GLY A 197 13.23 13.61 1.43
CA GLY A 197 13.80 14.28 0.27
C GLY A 197 12.89 14.19 -0.93
N VAL A 198 12.48 12.96 -1.30
CA VAL A 198 11.56 12.68 -2.42
C VAL A 198 10.21 13.40 -2.25
N VAL A 199 9.62 13.34 -1.06
CA VAL A 199 8.29 13.95 -0.81
C VAL A 199 8.38 15.46 -0.84
N PHE A 200 9.42 16.09 -0.28
CA PHE A 200 9.59 17.54 -0.34
C PHE A 200 9.83 18.04 -1.76
N GLU A 201 10.65 17.36 -2.54
CA GLU A 201 10.84 17.68 -3.96
C GLU A 201 9.50 17.70 -4.72
N ARG A 202 8.66 16.69 -4.48
CA ARG A 202 7.32 16.60 -5.10
C ARG A 202 6.35 17.68 -4.62
N LEU A 203 6.45 18.09 -3.36
CA LEU A 203 5.62 19.17 -2.81
C LEU A 203 6.00 20.55 -3.36
N LEU A 204 7.30 20.80 -3.61
CA LEU A 204 7.80 22.06 -4.15
C LEU A 204 7.54 22.23 -5.65
N ASN A 205 7.46 21.13 -6.40
CA ASN A 205 7.26 21.13 -7.85
C ASN A 205 5.77 21.03 -8.26
N ARG A 206 4.86 21.36 -7.36
CA ARG A 206 3.40 21.30 -7.55
C ARG A 206 2.73 22.69 -7.79
#